data_5dfd6afbf32785a12f59c0d1db887db8
#
_entry.id   5dfd6afbf32785a12f59c0d1db887db8
#
_cell.length_a   1.000
_cell.length_b   1.000
_cell.length_c   1.000
_cell.angle_alpha   90.00
_cell.angle_beta   90.00
_cell.angle_gamma   90.00
#
_symmetry.space_group_name_H-M   'P 1'
#
loop_
_entity.id
_entity.type
_entity.pdbx_description
1 polymer ?
#
loop_
_entity_poly.entity_id
_entity_poly.type
_entity_poly.pdbx_seq_one_letter_code
_entity_poly.pdbx_strand_id
1 'polypeptide(L)'
;MVRESDATRINAVLNHDAVRPWVLMPGQEALDLSAFVADPLNVVLMTEDGTVGVAFVWHEPGVYEAHTVALPDARGSRVLAAVRSMIAFMFTATDCMELLTRVPVNNRAADALARVVGGTLDFERAAAWPTDKGPVAVRHYALRYHDWVRSAELVGRFGEFFHERLEAENARLGVPDEIHEHDPAHDRHVGAAVAMILAGQPAKGIVLYNRWARFAGYLPATLMSHAPLIIDIQSHVLRITPDSPYFEVMECRQAQ
;
A
#
# COMPACT_ATOMS: atom_id res chain seq x y z
N MET A 1 -7.03 -1.26 -11.86
CA MET A 1 -6.17 -0.13 -11.46
C MET A 1 -5.05 0.01 -12.49
N VAL A 2 -4.79 1.22 -12.97
CA VAL A 2 -3.80 1.52 -14.01
C VAL A 2 -2.87 2.62 -13.49
N ARG A 3 -1.55 2.47 -13.75
CA ARG A 3 -0.59 3.56 -13.56
C ARG A 3 -0.64 4.45 -14.80
N GLU A 4 -0.91 5.71 -14.61
CA GLU A 4 -1.01 6.67 -15.71
C GLU A 4 0.38 7.11 -16.19
N SER A 5 0.55 7.14 -17.50
CA SER A 5 1.74 7.63 -18.18
C SER A 5 1.49 8.97 -18.90
N ASP A 6 0.24 9.39 -18.99
CA ASP A 6 -0.15 10.73 -19.44
C ASP A 6 -1.20 11.31 -18.49
N ALA A 7 -1.42 12.63 -18.57
CA ALA A 7 -2.28 13.31 -17.61
C ALA A 7 -3.75 13.42 -18.07
N THR A 8 -4.10 12.91 -19.24
CA THR A 8 -5.42 13.15 -19.84
C THR A 8 -6.57 12.74 -18.93
N ARG A 9 -6.53 11.53 -18.37
CA ARG A 9 -7.60 11.00 -17.54
C ARG A 9 -7.66 11.67 -16.18
N ILE A 10 -6.52 11.86 -15.52
CA ILE A 10 -6.47 12.52 -14.20
C ILE A 10 -6.87 13.99 -14.30
N ASN A 11 -6.44 14.69 -15.36
CA ASN A 11 -6.84 16.07 -15.61
C ASN A 11 -8.35 16.20 -15.83
N ALA A 12 -8.99 15.24 -16.50
CA ALA A 12 -10.44 15.23 -16.68
C ALA A 12 -11.18 15.16 -15.34
N VAL A 13 -10.70 14.33 -14.39
CA VAL A 13 -11.28 14.23 -13.04
C VAL A 13 -11.03 15.48 -12.20
N LEU A 14 -9.80 16.00 -12.22
CA LEU A 14 -9.41 17.20 -11.45
C LEU A 14 -10.19 18.43 -11.86
N ASN A 15 -10.43 18.58 -13.17
CA ASN A 15 -11.14 19.73 -13.72
C ASN A 15 -12.65 19.54 -13.80
N HIS A 16 -13.19 18.44 -13.31
CA HIS A 16 -14.63 18.22 -13.19
C HIS A 16 -15.25 19.20 -12.17
N ASP A 17 -16.40 19.79 -12.48
CA ASP A 17 -17.05 20.85 -11.67
C ASP A 17 -17.22 20.48 -10.19
N ALA A 18 -17.50 19.21 -9.88
CA ALA A 18 -17.66 18.74 -8.50
C ALA A 18 -16.32 18.50 -7.75
N VAL A 19 -15.18 18.49 -8.45
CA VAL A 19 -13.84 18.22 -7.90
C VAL A 19 -13.03 19.51 -7.80
N ARG A 20 -13.08 20.36 -8.83
CA ARG A 20 -12.34 21.64 -8.90
C ARG A 20 -12.33 22.46 -7.61
N PRO A 21 -13.46 22.67 -6.89
CA PRO A 21 -13.49 23.50 -5.69
C PRO A 21 -12.60 23.00 -4.54
N TRP A 22 -12.14 21.73 -4.61
CA TRP A 22 -11.34 21.10 -3.58
C TRP A 22 -9.86 20.97 -3.93
N VAL A 23 -9.50 21.21 -5.19
CA VAL A 23 -8.13 21.00 -5.70
C VAL A 23 -7.49 22.29 -6.26
N LEU A 24 -8.31 23.25 -6.73
CA LEU A 24 -7.81 24.51 -7.23
C LEU A 24 -7.52 25.51 -6.11
N MET A 25 -6.46 26.28 -6.28
CA MET A 25 -6.21 27.46 -5.47
C MET A 25 -7.11 28.62 -5.92
N PRO A 26 -7.45 29.58 -5.05
CA PRO A 26 -8.17 30.78 -5.46
C PRO A 26 -7.53 31.47 -6.69
N GLY A 27 -8.32 31.74 -7.70
CA GLY A 27 -7.88 32.37 -8.94
C GLY A 27 -7.33 31.42 -10.02
N GLN A 28 -7.25 30.11 -9.75
CA GLN A 28 -6.92 29.12 -10.78
C GLN A 28 -8.19 28.67 -11.54
N GLU A 29 -8.10 28.58 -12.86
CA GLU A 29 -9.21 28.12 -13.72
C GLU A 29 -9.19 26.62 -13.95
N ALA A 30 -8.00 26.02 -14.06
CA ALA A 30 -7.79 24.60 -14.30
C ALA A 30 -6.48 24.12 -13.70
N LEU A 31 -6.38 22.79 -13.51
CA LEU A 31 -5.16 22.10 -13.12
C LEU A 31 -4.67 21.25 -14.29
N ASP A 32 -3.36 21.29 -14.54
CA ASP A 32 -2.70 20.41 -15.49
C ASP A 32 -1.56 19.67 -14.78
N LEU A 33 -1.68 18.35 -14.71
CA LEU A 33 -0.69 17.47 -14.12
C LEU A 33 0.29 16.87 -15.14
N SER A 34 0.37 17.38 -16.37
CA SER A 34 1.24 16.81 -17.41
C SER A 34 2.71 16.75 -16.98
N ALA A 35 3.24 17.85 -16.42
CA ALA A 35 4.61 17.88 -15.90
C ALA A 35 4.79 16.94 -14.68
N PHE A 36 3.77 16.82 -13.84
CA PHE A 36 3.77 15.94 -12.67
C PHE A 36 3.80 14.47 -13.06
N VAL A 37 2.97 14.06 -14.02
CA VAL A 37 2.90 12.67 -14.53
C VAL A 37 4.18 12.30 -15.29
N ALA A 38 4.84 13.26 -15.95
CA ALA A 38 6.09 13.04 -16.65
C ALA A 38 7.30 12.84 -15.71
N ASP A 39 7.20 13.27 -14.45
CA ASP A 39 8.26 13.07 -13.45
C ASP A 39 8.23 11.61 -12.95
N PRO A 40 9.29 10.80 -13.18
CA PRO A 40 9.33 9.40 -12.80
C PRO A 40 9.29 9.15 -11.27
N LEU A 41 9.61 10.16 -10.46
CA LEU A 41 9.55 10.07 -9.00
C LEU A 41 8.10 10.07 -8.50
N ASN A 42 7.18 10.67 -9.25
CA ASN A 42 5.77 10.70 -8.90
C ASN A 42 5.03 9.45 -9.41
N VAL A 43 3.94 9.12 -8.74
CA VAL A 43 3.09 8.00 -9.15
C VAL A 43 1.64 8.47 -9.23
N VAL A 44 1.00 8.27 -10.39
CA VAL A 44 -0.43 8.52 -10.56
C VAL A 44 -1.11 7.19 -10.83
N LEU A 45 -2.08 6.84 -10.00
CA LEU A 45 -2.89 5.63 -10.14
C LEU A 45 -4.34 6.01 -10.37
N MET A 46 -5.00 5.33 -11.31
CA MET A 46 -6.43 5.50 -11.55
C MET A 46 -7.15 4.16 -11.62
N THR A 47 -8.44 4.17 -11.31
CA THR A 47 -9.34 3.04 -11.65
C THR A 47 -9.45 2.92 -13.18
N GLU A 48 -9.72 1.72 -13.67
CA GLU A 48 -9.84 1.45 -15.11
C GLU A 48 -10.91 2.31 -15.79
N ASP A 49 -12.00 2.58 -15.09
CA ASP A 49 -13.06 3.46 -15.56
C ASP A 49 -12.76 4.96 -15.44
N GLY A 50 -11.61 5.33 -14.85
CA GLY A 50 -11.18 6.72 -14.73
C GLY A 50 -11.95 7.56 -13.72
N THR A 51 -12.71 6.96 -12.81
CA THR A 51 -13.58 7.70 -11.88
C THR A 51 -12.94 8.04 -10.54
N VAL A 52 -11.89 7.30 -10.16
CA VAL A 52 -11.09 7.54 -8.94
C VAL A 52 -9.63 7.58 -9.31
N GLY A 53 -8.91 8.57 -8.80
CA GLY A 53 -7.48 8.69 -8.95
C GLY A 53 -6.78 9.11 -7.67
N VAL A 54 -5.52 8.72 -7.53
CA VAL A 54 -4.61 9.22 -6.50
C VAL A 54 -3.30 9.61 -7.16
N ALA A 55 -2.89 10.86 -6.94
CA ALA A 55 -1.56 11.35 -7.25
C ALA A 55 -0.69 11.24 -5.99
N PHE A 56 0.40 10.51 -6.08
CA PHE A 56 1.40 10.37 -5.03
C PHE A 56 2.62 11.21 -5.40
N VAL A 57 2.78 12.31 -4.69
CA VAL A 57 3.90 13.25 -4.84
C VAL A 57 5.09 12.73 -4.07
N TRP A 58 6.22 12.52 -4.73
CA TRP A 58 7.46 12.16 -4.04
C TRP A 58 7.95 13.34 -3.19
N HIS A 59 8.26 13.09 -1.94
CA HIS A 59 8.83 14.07 -1.00
C HIS A 59 10.30 13.83 -0.74
N GLU A 60 10.62 12.60 -0.34
CA GLU A 60 11.96 12.12 -0.03
C GLU A 60 11.97 10.58 -0.13
N PRO A 61 13.12 9.91 -0.09
CA PRO A 61 13.19 8.45 -0.20
C PRO A 61 12.24 7.75 0.77
N GLY A 62 11.29 6.99 0.19
CA GLY A 62 10.27 6.25 0.92
C GLY A 62 9.06 7.06 1.40
N VAL A 63 8.99 8.37 1.18
CA VAL A 63 7.88 9.24 1.63
C VAL A 63 7.16 9.87 0.46
N TYR A 64 5.85 9.70 0.40
CA TYR A 64 4.97 10.26 -0.63
C TYR A 64 3.78 10.97 -0.03
N GLU A 65 3.34 12.08 -0.62
CA GLU A 65 2.09 12.73 -0.27
C GLU A 65 0.98 12.31 -1.24
N ALA A 66 -0.12 11.78 -0.70
CA ALA A 66 -1.27 11.27 -1.44
C ALA A 66 -2.35 12.34 -1.61
N HIS A 67 -2.76 12.59 -2.85
CA HIS A 67 -3.88 13.46 -3.22
C HIS A 67 -4.95 12.63 -3.92
N THR A 68 -6.06 12.37 -3.22
CA THR A 68 -7.16 11.55 -3.75
C THR A 68 -8.23 12.41 -4.40
N VAL A 69 -8.66 12.02 -5.59
CA VAL A 69 -9.78 12.62 -6.31
C VAL A 69 -10.77 11.55 -6.75
N ALA A 70 -12.07 11.89 -6.72
CA ALA A 70 -13.12 10.99 -7.15
C ALA A 70 -14.30 11.75 -7.73
N LEU A 71 -14.88 11.24 -8.81
CA LEU A 71 -16.13 11.72 -9.35
C LEU A 71 -17.31 11.41 -8.39
N PRO A 72 -18.39 12.18 -8.42
CA PRO A 72 -19.51 12.04 -7.48
C PRO A 72 -20.15 10.65 -7.42
N ASP A 73 -20.26 9.98 -8.56
CA ASP A 73 -20.86 8.64 -8.73
C ASP A 73 -19.95 7.50 -8.28
N ALA A 74 -18.66 7.77 -8.06
CA ALA A 74 -17.70 6.79 -7.53
C ALA A 74 -17.53 6.85 -6.00
N ARG A 75 -18.27 7.71 -5.29
CA ARG A 75 -18.12 7.93 -3.83
C ARG A 75 -18.55 6.71 -3.01
N GLY A 76 -18.21 6.69 -1.72
CA GLY A 76 -18.54 5.63 -0.78
C GLY A 76 -17.60 4.42 -0.84
N SER A 77 -18.14 3.22 -0.80
CA SER A 77 -17.36 1.97 -0.75
C SER A 77 -16.43 1.78 -1.95
N ARG A 78 -16.81 2.29 -3.11
CA ARG A 78 -16.02 2.20 -4.34
C ARG A 78 -14.72 3.00 -4.24
N VAL A 79 -14.78 4.26 -3.76
CA VAL A 79 -13.56 5.05 -3.50
C VAL A 79 -12.69 4.35 -2.47
N LEU A 80 -13.29 3.85 -1.39
CA LEU A 80 -12.53 3.18 -0.32
C LEU A 80 -11.78 1.95 -0.84
N ALA A 81 -12.44 1.09 -1.62
CA ALA A 81 -11.80 -0.08 -2.22
C ALA A 81 -10.66 0.31 -3.19
N ALA A 82 -10.90 1.31 -4.06
CA ALA A 82 -9.89 1.80 -4.99
C ALA A 82 -8.66 2.37 -4.25
N VAL A 83 -8.88 3.25 -3.26
CA VAL A 83 -7.78 3.86 -2.49
C VAL A 83 -6.98 2.82 -1.71
N ARG A 84 -7.64 1.82 -1.09
CA ARG A 84 -6.94 0.71 -0.43
C ARG A 84 -6.05 -0.09 -1.38
N SER A 85 -6.53 -0.37 -2.60
CA SER A 85 -5.73 -1.04 -3.62
C SER A 85 -4.53 -0.20 -4.07
N MET A 86 -4.72 1.12 -4.21
CA MET A 86 -3.65 2.05 -4.59
C MET A 86 -2.61 2.20 -3.47
N ILE A 87 -3.02 2.24 -2.20
CA ILE A 87 -2.14 2.21 -1.04
C ILE A 87 -1.32 0.90 -1.01
N ALA A 88 -1.98 -0.25 -1.23
CA ALA A 88 -1.32 -1.54 -1.30
C ALA A 88 -0.24 -1.55 -2.40
N PHE A 89 -0.54 -1.01 -3.59
CA PHE A 89 0.44 -0.85 -4.66
C PHE A 89 1.64 -0.01 -4.21
N MET A 90 1.42 1.14 -3.57
CA MET A 90 2.53 1.99 -3.11
C MET A 90 3.44 1.25 -2.14
N PHE A 91 2.90 0.58 -1.14
CA PHE A 91 3.71 -0.15 -0.16
C PHE A 91 4.36 -1.42 -0.70
N THR A 92 3.79 -2.07 -1.72
CA THR A 92 4.34 -3.33 -2.25
C THR A 92 5.19 -3.15 -3.49
N ALA A 93 4.81 -2.25 -4.40
CA ALA A 93 5.41 -2.14 -5.74
C ALA A 93 6.36 -0.93 -5.91
N THR A 94 6.51 -0.08 -4.87
CA THR A 94 7.44 1.06 -4.88
C THR A 94 8.35 1.05 -3.65
N ASP A 95 9.22 2.04 -3.51
CA ASP A 95 10.04 2.23 -2.31
C ASP A 95 9.27 2.87 -1.13
N CYS A 96 7.98 3.15 -1.30
CA CYS A 96 7.15 3.82 -0.29
C CYS A 96 7.17 3.09 1.06
N MET A 97 7.39 3.86 2.13
CA MET A 97 7.36 3.43 3.53
C MET A 97 6.39 4.28 4.36
N GLU A 98 6.07 5.47 3.88
CA GLU A 98 5.14 6.40 4.53
C GLU A 98 4.34 7.18 3.49
N LEU A 99 3.02 7.22 3.68
CA LEU A 99 2.10 8.04 2.92
C LEU A 99 1.61 9.18 3.79
N LEU A 100 1.81 10.40 3.33
CA LEU A 100 1.29 11.61 3.94
C LEU A 100 0.03 12.06 3.21
N THR A 101 -0.87 12.78 3.88
CA THR A 101 -1.94 13.53 3.20
C THR A 101 -2.36 14.73 4.04
N ARG A 102 -2.70 15.81 3.35
CA ARG A 102 -3.16 17.07 3.94
C ARG A 102 -4.65 17.27 3.64
N VAL A 103 -5.44 17.43 4.68
CA VAL A 103 -6.90 17.54 4.57
C VAL A 103 -7.37 18.85 5.21
N PRO A 104 -7.96 19.78 4.43
CA PRO A 104 -8.63 20.95 5.00
C PRO A 104 -9.76 20.53 5.95
N VAL A 105 -9.87 21.16 7.11
CA VAL A 105 -10.82 20.76 8.16
C VAL A 105 -12.30 20.82 7.73
N ASN A 106 -12.60 21.58 6.70
CA ASN A 106 -13.93 21.68 6.10
C ASN A 106 -14.23 20.55 5.08
N ASN A 107 -13.22 19.74 4.68
CA ASN A 107 -13.41 18.60 3.80
C ASN A 107 -13.65 17.31 4.61
N ARG A 108 -14.88 17.15 5.13
CA ARG A 108 -15.26 16.01 5.99
C ARG A 108 -15.12 14.66 5.27
N ALA A 109 -15.35 14.62 3.96
CA ALA A 109 -15.25 13.36 3.19
C ALA A 109 -13.79 12.87 3.11
N ALA A 110 -12.86 13.77 2.82
CA ALA A 110 -11.43 13.45 2.80
C ALA A 110 -10.90 13.10 4.21
N ASP A 111 -11.37 13.80 5.25
CA ASP A 111 -11.03 13.51 6.65
C ASP A 111 -11.48 12.09 7.05
N ALA A 112 -12.71 11.72 6.70
CA ALA A 112 -13.23 10.37 6.96
C ALA A 112 -12.44 9.32 6.17
N LEU A 113 -12.14 9.58 4.89
CA LEU A 113 -11.36 8.65 4.05
C LEU A 113 -9.97 8.41 4.65
N ALA A 114 -9.25 9.47 5.02
CA ALA A 114 -7.90 9.37 5.59
C ALA A 114 -7.88 8.45 6.83
N ARG A 115 -8.87 8.60 7.72
CA ARG A 115 -9.00 7.75 8.92
C ARG A 115 -9.37 6.30 8.60
N VAL A 116 -10.33 6.09 7.71
CA VAL A 116 -10.86 4.73 7.38
C VAL A 116 -9.83 3.89 6.62
N VAL A 117 -8.90 4.52 5.90
CA VAL A 117 -7.77 3.80 5.28
C VAL A 117 -6.61 3.54 6.25
N GLY A 118 -6.74 3.97 7.51
CA GLY A 118 -5.74 3.73 8.56
C GLY A 118 -4.77 4.88 8.81
N GLY A 119 -5.02 6.05 8.23
CA GLY A 119 -4.19 7.24 8.49
C GLY A 119 -4.32 7.73 9.92
N THR A 120 -3.20 8.00 10.56
CA THR A 120 -3.10 8.59 11.91
C THR A 120 -2.94 10.10 11.78
N LEU A 121 -3.69 10.86 12.57
CA LEU A 121 -3.52 12.31 12.66
C LEU A 121 -2.20 12.62 13.38
N ASP A 122 -1.25 13.23 12.68
CA ASP A 122 0.02 13.66 13.26
C ASP A 122 -0.12 15.05 13.92
N PHE A 123 -0.65 16.02 13.18
CA PHE A 123 -0.88 17.37 13.70
C PHE A 123 -1.91 18.13 12.86
N GLU A 124 -2.35 19.27 13.39
CA GLU A 124 -3.20 20.25 12.69
C GLU A 124 -2.44 21.59 12.61
N ARG A 125 -2.41 22.18 11.42
CA ARG A 125 -1.82 23.50 11.17
C ARG A 125 -2.92 24.52 10.95
N ALA A 126 -2.99 25.54 11.78
CA ALA A 126 -3.94 26.63 11.64
C ALA A 126 -3.69 27.43 10.35
N ALA A 127 -4.77 27.93 9.73
CA ALA A 127 -4.77 28.87 8.61
C ALA A 127 -3.80 28.47 7.45
N ALA A 128 -3.72 27.16 7.13
CA ALA A 128 -2.74 26.62 6.20
C ALA A 128 -3.32 26.29 4.80
N TRP A 129 -4.65 26.35 4.62
CA TRP A 129 -5.28 26.10 3.33
C TRP A 129 -6.07 27.33 2.88
N PRO A 130 -5.71 27.99 1.76
CA PRO A 130 -6.42 29.14 1.25
C PRO A 130 -7.79 28.74 0.68
N THR A 131 -8.82 29.53 0.99
CA THR A 131 -10.13 29.43 0.36
C THR A 131 -10.65 30.83 0.05
N ASP A 132 -11.69 30.95 -0.79
CA ASP A 132 -12.32 32.23 -1.11
C ASP A 132 -12.88 32.96 0.13
N LYS A 133 -13.15 32.22 1.21
CA LYS A 133 -13.66 32.74 2.48
C LYS A 133 -12.56 33.00 3.53
N GLY A 134 -11.30 32.89 3.13
CA GLY A 134 -10.15 32.97 4.00
C GLY A 134 -9.51 31.61 4.30
N PRO A 135 -8.34 31.62 4.94
CA PRO A 135 -7.59 30.39 5.19
C PRO A 135 -8.27 29.53 6.28
N VAL A 136 -8.28 28.21 6.05
CA VAL A 136 -8.76 27.22 7.02
C VAL A 136 -7.59 26.37 7.56
N ALA A 137 -7.81 25.69 8.68
CA ALA A 137 -6.84 24.76 9.23
C ALA A 137 -6.74 23.50 8.35
N VAL A 138 -5.58 22.85 8.40
CA VAL A 138 -5.26 21.63 7.67
C VAL A 138 -4.80 20.56 8.66
N ARG A 139 -5.40 19.38 8.56
CA ARG A 139 -4.98 18.18 9.25
C ARG A 139 -3.96 17.43 8.41
N HIS A 140 -2.87 17.05 9.05
CA HIS A 140 -1.82 16.22 8.46
C HIS A 140 -1.96 14.81 8.98
N TYR A 141 -2.20 13.88 8.06
CA TYR A 141 -2.29 12.45 8.35
C TYR A 141 -1.07 11.74 7.79
N ALA A 142 -0.63 10.70 8.48
CA ALA A 142 0.37 9.76 8.00
C ALA A 142 -0.16 8.33 8.08
N LEU A 143 0.15 7.52 7.07
CA LEU A 143 -0.02 6.07 7.08
C LEU A 143 1.34 5.43 6.87
N ARG A 144 1.85 4.78 7.90
CA ARG A 144 3.16 4.14 7.90
C ARG A 144 3.05 2.68 7.52
N TYR A 145 4.07 2.16 6.85
CA TYR A 145 4.11 0.76 6.41
C TYR A 145 3.73 -0.23 7.52
N HIS A 146 4.28 -0.09 8.72
CA HIS A 146 4.00 -1.03 9.82
C HIS A 146 2.56 -0.97 10.34
N ASP A 147 1.90 0.18 10.25
CA ASP A 147 0.48 0.32 10.61
C ASP A 147 -0.40 -0.27 9.53
N TRP A 148 -0.02 -0.08 8.25
CA TRP A 148 -0.68 -0.70 7.12
C TRP A 148 -0.61 -2.23 7.18
N VAL A 149 0.56 -2.83 7.47
CA VAL A 149 0.74 -4.29 7.63
C VAL A 149 -0.24 -4.87 8.64
N ARG A 150 -0.45 -4.16 9.78
CA ARG A 150 -1.38 -4.62 10.82
C ARG A 150 -2.85 -4.57 10.40
N SER A 151 -3.22 -3.66 9.51
CA SER A 151 -4.61 -3.38 9.16
C SER A 151 -5.02 -3.87 7.77
N ALA A 152 -4.06 -4.24 6.91
CA ALA A 152 -4.36 -4.55 5.51
C ALA A 152 -4.95 -5.95 5.33
N GLU A 153 -6.17 -6.02 4.80
CA GLU A 153 -6.86 -7.27 4.48
C GLU A 153 -6.06 -8.13 3.47
N LEU A 154 -5.46 -7.51 2.44
CA LEU A 154 -4.63 -8.20 1.46
C LEU A 154 -3.47 -8.94 2.12
N VAL A 155 -2.79 -8.27 3.05
CA VAL A 155 -1.67 -8.83 3.81
C VAL A 155 -2.14 -10.00 4.67
N GLY A 156 -3.28 -9.85 5.36
CA GLY A 156 -3.90 -10.91 6.13
C GLY A 156 -4.18 -12.15 5.29
N ARG A 157 -4.80 -11.99 4.13
CA ARG A 157 -5.10 -13.12 3.22
C ARG A 157 -3.86 -13.86 2.71
N PHE A 158 -2.77 -13.16 2.41
CA PHE A 158 -1.51 -13.82 2.05
C PHE A 158 -0.89 -14.58 3.22
N GLY A 159 -1.00 -14.04 4.44
CA GLY A 159 -0.54 -14.71 5.65
C GLY A 159 -1.34 -15.97 5.96
N GLU A 160 -2.66 -15.89 5.90
CA GLU A 160 -3.57 -17.05 6.07
C GLU A 160 -3.29 -18.14 5.04
N PHE A 161 -3.14 -17.75 3.77
CA PHE A 161 -2.78 -18.68 2.70
C PHE A 161 -1.42 -19.34 2.90
N PHE A 162 -0.43 -18.58 3.40
CA PHE A 162 0.87 -19.13 3.77
C PHE A 162 0.73 -20.20 4.86
N HIS A 163 -0.03 -19.89 5.88
CA HIS A 163 -0.25 -20.82 7.01
C HIS A 163 -0.95 -22.12 6.57
N GLU A 164 -2.05 -22.02 5.79
CA GLU A 164 -2.75 -23.18 5.23
C GLU A 164 -1.83 -24.06 4.38
N ARG A 165 -0.97 -23.45 3.56
CA ARG A 165 -0.01 -24.18 2.73
C ARG A 165 1.07 -24.87 3.56
N LEU A 166 1.51 -24.21 4.63
CA LEU A 166 2.47 -24.76 5.57
C LEU A 166 1.91 -25.98 6.29
N GLU A 167 0.70 -25.89 6.81
CA GLU A 167 0.01 -27.02 7.46
C GLU A 167 -0.15 -28.20 6.50
N ALA A 168 -0.58 -27.94 5.25
CA ALA A 168 -0.74 -28.97 4.24
C ALA A 168 0.60 -29.68 3.91
N GLU A 169 1.71 -28.94 3.83
CA GLU A 169 3.02 -29.51 3.57
C GLU A 169 3.57 -30.29 4.77
N ASN A 170 3.37 -29.79 5.99
CA ASN A 170 3.71 -30.51 7.21
C ASN A 170 2.98 -31.85 7.30
N ALA A 171 1.68 -31.86 7.01
CA ALA A 171 0.89 -33.08 6.97
C ALA A 171 1.40 -34.07 5.90
N ARG A 172 1.76 -33.55 4.70
CA ARG A 172 2.34 -34.36 3.61
C ARG A 172 3.67 -35.01 3.99
N LEU A 173 4.50 -34.30 4.75
CA LEU A 173 5.82 -34.77 5.19
C LEU A 173 5.75 -35.61 6.47
N GLY A 174 4.59 -35.74 7.10
CA GLY A 174 4.41 -36.45 8.36
C GLY A 174 5.10 -35.75 9.52
N VAL A 175 5.31 -34.44 9.42
CA VAL A 175 5.80 -33.62 10.53
C VAL A 175 4.70 -33.57 11.59
N PRO A 176 4.95 -33.97 12.85
CA PRO A 176 3.93 -33.86 13.89
C PRO A 176 3.45 -32.41 14.02
N ASP A 177 2.15 -32.23 14.24
CA ASP A 177 1.56 -30.95 14.65
C ASP A 177 2.09 -30.59 16.06
N GLU A 178 3.38 -30.37 16.19
CA GLU A 178 3.95 -29.75 17.36
C GLU A 178 3.57 -28.28 17.28
N ILE A 179 2.50 -28.00 17.95
CA ILE A 179 1.94 -26.77 18.47
C ILE A 179 2.88 -25.58 18.24
N HIS A 180 2.95 -25.10 17.02
CA HIS A 180 3.36 -23.73 16.79
C HIS A 180 2.14 -22.87 17.13
N GLU A 181 2.19 -22.20 18.29
CA GLU A 181 1.20 -21.18 18.59
C GLU A 181 1.13 -20.26 17.37
N HIS A 182 -0.03 -20.24 16.74
CA HIS A 182 -0.30 -19.38 15.61
C HIS A 182 -0.06 -17.93 16.02
N ASP A 183 0.96 -17.29 15.44
CA ASP A 183 1.27 -15.88 15.65
C ASP A 183 0.70 -15.05 14.48
N PRO A 184 -0.46 -14.39 14.65
CA PRO A 184 -1.04 -13.55 13.61
C PRO A 184 -0.14 -12.39 13.16
N ALA A 185 0.80 -11.94 14.01
CA ALA A 185 1.76 -10.91 13.64
C ALA A 185 2.79 -11.46 12.65
N HIS A 186 3.27 -12.68 12.88
CA HIS A 186 4.16 -13.38 11.96
C HIS A 186 3.51 -13.53 10.57
N ASP A 187 2.29 -14.06 10.51
CA ASP A 187 1.57 -14.27 9.25
C ASP A 187 1.37 -12.98 8.48
N ARG A 188 1.06 -11.88 9.15
CA ARG A 188 0.94 -10.56 8.51
C ARG A 188 2.27 -10.08 7.91
N HIS A 189 3.38 -10.26 8.60
CA HIS A 189 4.68 -9.86 8.08
C HIS A 189 5.16 -10.77 6.95
N VAL A 190 4.88 -12.07 7.01
CA VAL A 190 5.09 -12.99 5.88
C VAL A 190 4.21 -12.59 4.70
N GLY A 191 2.93 -12.34 4.92
CA GLY A 191 2.00 -11.91 3.88
C GLY A 191 2.42 -10.61 3.19
N ALA A 192 2.95 -9.64 3.95
CA ALA A 192 3.51 -8.41 3.39
C ALA A 192 4.77 -8.68 2.54
N ALA A 193 5.68 -9.53 3.03
CA ALA A 193 6.87 -9.91 2.28
C ALA A 193 6.49 -10.60 0.96
N VAL A 194 5.57 -11.56 0.99
CA VAL A 194 5.07 -12.26 -0.19
C VAL A 194 4.42 -11.27 -1.18
N ALA A 195 3.58 -10.35 -0.70
CA ALA A 195 2.97 -9.33 -1.55
C ALA A 195 4.01 -8.47 -2.28
N MET A 196 5.08 -8.05 -1.59
CA MET A 196 6.18 -7.29 -2.18
C MET A 196 6.97 -8.10 -3.21
N ILE A 197 7.22 -9.37 -2.92
CA ILE A 197 7.94 -10.27 -3.82
C ILE A 197 7.15 -10.48 -5.12
N LEU A 198 5.86 -10.73 -5.02
CA LEU A 198 4.96 -10.88 -6.17
C LEU A 198 4.84 -9.58 -6.98
N ALA A 199 4.96 -8.42 -6.33
CA ALA A 199 5.02 -7.11 -6.98
C ALA A 199 6.40 -6.76 -7.58
N GLY A 200 7.37 -7.70 -7.59
CA GLY A 200 8.70 -7.48 -8.16
C GLY A 200 9.69 -6.75 -7.25
N GLN A 201 9.41 -6.68 -5.93
CA GLN A 201 10.24 -6.02 -4.91
C GLN A 201 10.81 -7.04 -3.87
N PRO A 202 11.49 -8.14 -4.30
CA PRO A 202 11.91 -9.20 -3.37
C PRO A 202 12.89 -8.70 -2.31
N ALA A 203 13.83 -7.84 -2.68
CA ALA A 203 14.81 -7.30 -1.73
C ALA A 203 14.13 -6.49 -0.62
N LYS A 204 13.15 -5.66 -0.98
CA LYS A 204 12.37 -4.87 0.00
C LYS A 204 11.58 -5.79 0.92
N GLY A 205 10.87 -6.79 0.38
CA GLY A 205 10.09 -7.75 1.16
C GLY A 205 10.95 -8.47 2.19
N ILE A 206 12.08 -9.02 1.77
CA ILE A 206 13.02 -9.75 2.64
C ILE A 206 13.63 -8.82 3.70
N VAL A 207 14.06 -7.62 3.34
CA VAL A 207 14.67 -6.67 4.29
C VAL A 207 13.67 -6.27 5.37
N LEU A 208 12.42 -5.97 5.02
CA LEU A 208 11.39 -5.58 5.97
C LEU A 208 10.96 -6.73 6.88
N TYR A 209 10.78 -7.93 6.30
CA TYR A 209 10.55 -9.14 7.09
C TYR A 209 11.69 -9.37 8.09
N ASN A 210 12.95 -9.37 7.65
CA ASN A 210 14.11 -9.63 8.48
C ASN A 210 14.30 -8.59 9.60
N ARG A 211 13.94 -7.33 9.35
CA ARG A 211 13.94 -6.30 10.40
C ARG A 211 12.96 -6.64 11.51
N TRP A 212 11.74 -7.02 11.15
CA TRP A 212 10.71 -7.43 12.11
C TRP A 212 11.08 -8.77 12.78
N ALA A 213 11.48 -9.80 12.02
CA ALA A 213 11.83 -11.12 12.53
C ALA A 213 12.95 -11.05 13.59
N ARG A 214 13.98 -10.23 13.36
CA ARG A 214 15.05 -10.01 14.35
C ARG A 214 14.51 -9.44 15.67
N PHE A 215 13.57 -8.51 15.59
CA PHE A 215 12.96 -7.91 16.77
C PHE A 215 12.04 -8.90 17.50
N ALA A 216 11.29 -9.71 16.75
CA ALA A 216 10.33 -10.66 17.28
C ALA A 216 10.95 -12.04 17.68
N GLY A 217 12.25 -12.25 17.38
CA GLY A 217 12.94 -13.51 17.72
C GLY A 217 12.76 -14.62 16.69
N TYR A 218 12.28 -14.31 15.48
CA TYR A 218 12.13 -15.28 14.40
C TYR A 218 13.40 -15.37 13.53
N LEU A 219 13.52 -16.50 12.80
CA LEU A 219 14.61 -16.71 11.85
C LEU A 219 14.49 -15.74 10.64
N PRO A 220 15.61 -15.25 10.10
CA PRO A 220 15.58 -14.38 8.94
C PRO A 220 15.22 -15.15 7.66
N ALA A 221 14.53 -14.49 6.74
CA ALA A 221 14.34 -14.98 5.39
C ALA A 221 15.59 -14.80 4.55
N THR A 222 15.82 -15.72 3.62
CA THR A 222 16.96 -15.71 2.69
C THR A 222 16.49 -15.91 1.26
N LEU A 223 16.92 -15.04 0.35
CA LEU A 223 16.72 -15.23 -1.08
C LEU A 223 17.71 -16.29 -1.58
N MET A 224 17.19 -17.44 -2.03
CA MET A 224 18.00 -18.58 -2.52
C MET A 224 18.23 -18.53 -4.04
N SER A 225 17.26 -18.02 -4.78
CA SER A 225 17.34 -17.89 -6.25
C SER A 225 16.45 -16.74 -6.74
N HIS A 226 16.87 -16.11 -7.85
CA HIS A 226 16.07 -15.08 -8.53
C HIS A 226 15.27 -15.62 -9.72
N ALA A 227 15.71 -16.75 -10.32
CA ALA A 227 15.03 -17.35 -11.48
C ALA A 227 15.19 -18.87 -11.47
N PRO A 228 14.21 -19.65 -11.01
CA PRO A 228 12.95 -19.23 -10.39
C PRO A 228 13.17 -18.51 -9.05
N LEU A 229 12.21 -17.70 -8.65
CA LEU A 229 12.29 -17.01 -7.37
C LEU A 229 12.04 -17.98 -6.21
N ILE A 230 13.07 -18.26 -5.43
CA ILE A 230 13.04 -19.20 -4.31
C ILE A 230 13.55 -18.50 -3.06
N ILE A 231 12.79 -18.61 -1.98
CA ILE A 231 13.06 -17.95 -0.69
C ILE A 231 12.94 -18.98 0.43
N ASP A 232 13.86 -18.91 1.37
CA ASP A 232 13.75 -19.60 2.65
C ASP A 232 13.19 -18.60 3.68
N ILE A 233 12.01 -18.90 4.20
CA ILE A 233 11.38 -18.16 5.30
C ILE A 233 11.09 -19.17 6.41
N GLN A 234 11.61 -18.95 7.60
CA GLN A 234 11.35 -19.82 8.74
C GLN A 234 11.65 -21.29 8.48
N SER A 235 12.73 -21.57 7.75
CA SER A 235 13.09 -22.93 7.31
C SER A 235 12.10 -23.59 6.32
N HIS A 236 11.21 -22.79 5.74
CA HIS A 236 10.32 -23.22 4.67
C HIS A 236 10.80 -22.65 3.34
N VAL A 237 11.04 -23.52 2.39
CA VAL A 237 11.48 -23.12 1.05
C VAL A 237 10.26 -22.84 0.20
N LEU A 238 10.08 -21.59 -0.16
CA LEU A 238 8.98 -21.12 -0.99
C LEU A 238 9.46 -20.89 -2.42
N ARG A 239 8.73 -21.44 -3.38
CA ARG A 239 8.81 -21.08 -4.78
C ARG A 239 7.70 -20.09 -5.08
N ILE A 240 8.07 -18.90 -5.52
CA ILE A 240 7.13 -17.84 -5.87
C ILE A 240 7.04 -17.71 -7.39
N THR A 241 5.83 -17.85 -7.91
CA THR A 241 5.56 -17.75 -9.35
C THR A 241 5.06 -16.33 -9.66
N PRO A 242 5.77 -15.55 -10.49
CA PRO A 242 5.41 -14.16 -10.80
C PRO A 242 4.04 -14.00 -11.46
N ASP A 243 3.60 -15.03 -12.20
CA ASP A 243 2.35 -15.02 -12.96
C ASP A 243 1.12 -15.47 -12.13
N SER A 244 1.31 -15.77 -10.87
CA SER A 244 0.23 -16.23 -9.97
C SER A 244 0.34 -15.51 -8.63
N PRO A 245 -0.78 -15.14 -7.99
CA PRO A 245 -0.76 -14.64 -6.61
C PRO A 245 -0.40 -15.74 -5.60
N TYR A 246 0.00 -16.91 -6.06
CA TYR A 246 0.27 -18.09 -5.26
C TYR A 246 1.76 -18.39 -5.20
N PHE A 247 2.16 -19.07 -4.16
CA PHE A 247 3.48 -19.67 -3.99
C PHE A 247 3.34 -21.14 -3.62
N GLU A 248 4.40 -21.90 -3.86
CA GLU A 248 4.47 -23.31 -3.46
C GLU A 248 5.44 -23.44 -2.31
N VAL A 249 5.06 -24.16 -1.26
CA VAL A 249 6.00 -24.64 -0.24
C VAL A 249 6.70 -25.86 -0.85
N MET A 250 7.99 -25.74 -1.12
CA MET A 250 8.77 -26.81 -1.75
C MET A 250 9.34 -27.79 -0.73
N GLU A 251 9.73 -27.31 0.43
CA GLU A 251 10.42 -28.09 1.44
C GLU A 251 10.27 -27.43 2.80
N CYS A 252 9.92 -28.21 3.79
CA CYS A 252 10.00 -27.82 5.19
C CYS A 252 11.29 -28.40 5.77
N ARG A 253 12.26 -27.55 6.13
CA ARG A 253 13.48 -27.99 6.78
C ARG A 253 13.18 -28.16 8.26
N GLN A 254 13.38 -29.38 8.77
CA GLN A 254 13.37 -29.58 10.22
C GLN A 254 14.47 -28.70 10.83
N ALA A 255 14.10 -27.91 11.83
CA ALA A 255 15.05 -27.18 12.64
C ALA A 255 16.04 -28.18 13.24
N GLN A 256 17.31 -28.05 12.87
CA GLN A 256 18.39 -28.83 13.47
C GLN A 256 18.76 -28.27 14.84
#